data_49ab6ec5f3cb5715cec9541fc1fab306
#
_entry.id   49ab6ec5f3cb5715cec9541fc1fab306
#
_cell.length_a   1.000
_cell.length_b   1.000
_cell.length_c   1.000
_cell.angle_alpha   90.00
_cell.angle_beta   90.00
_cell.angle_gamma   90.00
#
_symmetry.space_group_name_H-M   'P 1'
#
loop_
_entity.id
_entity.type
_entity.pdbx_description
1 polymer ?
#
loop_
_entity_poly.entity_id
_entity_poly.type
_entity_poly.pdbx_seq_one_letter_code
_entity_poly.pdbx_strand_id
1 'polypeptide(L)'
;MKNKKLKFLTSYLLEEKFLLFTGSICTIFRVFLDVYIPTVISSIIDADLVNMDNFYSFILNKVLFYLALNLAVVGFTFVVRITFNKISCNIAYKIQFSLIRRMQSFKMQYFDSSYAGDLVSRFTTDTNTIKELYQTLLNDLLAFVLNLGMMLTVMFFISPYLLLIVLVYLPLMYVITTYYGQKLTEVTKTIRKHEGITSSIYNETIKSLFSFFCVLWFIN
;
A
#
# COMPACT_ATOMS: atom_id res chain seq x y z
N MET A 1 -8.44 -17.35 18.95
CA MET A 1 -9.11 -16.93 17.73
C MET A 1 -8.19 -16.21 16.71
N LYS A 2 -7.21 -15.44 17.14
CA LYS A 2 -6.28 -14.67 16.27
C LYS A 2 -5.45 -15.56 15.33
N ASN A 3 -4.92 -16.68 15.81
CA ASN A 3 -4.10 -17.60 15.01
C ASN A 3 -4.88 -18.35 13.89
N LYS A 4 -6.19 -18.60 14.09
CA LYS A 4 -7.02 -19.25 13.05
C LYS A 4 -7.29 -18.33 11.86
N LYS A 5 -7.47 -17.02 12.12
CA LYS A 5 -7.66 -16.00 11.07
C LYS A 5 -6.38 -15.77 10.25
N LEU A 6 -5.22 -15.69 10.93
CA LEU A 6 -3.93 -15.57 10.26
C LEU A 6 -3.62 -16.79 9.39
N LYS A 7 -3.88 -18.01 9.89
CA LYS A 7 -3.67 -19.24 9.14
C LYS A 7 -4.57 -19.34 7.88
N PHE A 8 -5.78 -18.80 7.96
CA PHE A 8 -6.69 -18.70 6.83
C PHE A 8 -6.15 -17.75 5.74
N LEU A 9 -5.67 -16.57 6.13
CA LEU A 9 -5.09 -15.59 5.22
C LEU A 9 -3.79 -16.11 4.55
N THR A 10 -2.91 -16.73 5.33
CA THR A 10 -1.65 -17.29 4.79
C THR A 10 -1.87 -18.49 3.87
N SER A 11 -2.95 -19.26 4.04
CA SER A 11 -3.29 -20.39 3.17
C SER A 11 -3.52 -19.96 1.72
N TYR A 12 -4.23 -18.86 1.50
CA TYR A 12 -4.45 -18.33 0.14
C TYR A 12 -3.17 -17.79 -0.51
N LEU A 13 -2.27 -17.19 0.28
CA LEU A 13 -0.95 -16.76 -0.21
C LEU A 13 -0.11 -17.94 -0.69
N LEU A 14 -0.14 -19.05 0.04
CA LEU A 14 0.65 -20.23 -0.30
C LEU A 14 0.15 -20.95 -1.59
N GLU A 15 -1.06 -20.67 -2.05
CA GLU A 15 -1.54 -21.20 -3.33
C GLU A 15 -0.85 -20.52 -4.52
N GLU A 16 -0.43 -19.28 -4.40
CA GLU A 16 0.22 -18.47 -5.45
C GLU A 16 1.76 -18.46 -5.31
N LYS A 17 2.36 -19.60 -4.92
CA LYS A 17 3.81 -19.71 -4.58
C LYS A 17 4.74 -19.20 -5.67
N PHE A 18 4.44 -19.51 -6.93
CA PHE A 18 5.29 -19.12 -8.06
C PHE A 18 5.32 -17.61 -8.25
N LEU A 19 4.15 -16.96 -8.21
CA LEU A 19 4.06 -15.50 -8.31
C LEU A 19 4.67 -14.81 -7.10
N LEU A 20 4.51 -15.37 -5.89
CA LEU A 20 5.18 -14.85 -4.69
C LEU A 20 6.70 -14.93 -4.81
N PHE A 21 7.23 -16.06 -5.28
CA PHE A 21 8.66 -16.24 -5.44
C PHE A 21 9.25 -15.28 -6.47
N THR A 22 8.63 -15.15 -7.65
CA THR A 22 9.07 -14.21 -8.69
C THR A 22 8.98 -12.76 -8.23
N GLY A 23 7.86 -12.38 -7.58
CA GLY A 23 7.69 -11.04 -7.02
C GLY A 23 8.73 -10.71 -5.95
N SER A 24 9.02 -11.67 -5.04
CA SER A 24 10.03 -11.48 -3.98
C SER A 24 11.45 -11.33 -4.55
N ILE A 25 11.82 -12.14 -5.54
CA ILE A 25 13.12 -12.00 -6.21
C ILE A 25 13.26 -10.64 -6.89
N CYS A 26 12.25 -10.23 -7.66
CA CYS A 26 12.26 -8.92 -8.30
C CYS A 26 12.34 -7.79 -7.28
N THR A 27 11.70 -7.92 -6.12
CA THR A 27 11.78 -6.94 -5.03
C THR A 27 13.20 -6.86 -4.46
N ILE A 28 13.87 -7.99 -4.27
CA ILE A 28 15.26 -8.03 -3.78
C ILE A 28 16.18 -7.32 -4.78
N PHE A 29 16.07 -7.62 -6.08
CA PHE A 29 16.86 -6.95 -7.12
C PHE A 29 16.59 -5.45 -7.16
N ARG A 30 15.34 -5.04 -7.08
CA ARG A 30 14.97 -3.63 -7.01
C ARG A 30 15.62 -2.93 -5.83
N VAL A 31 15.49 -3.50 -4.62
CA VAL A 31 16.07 -2.95 -3.39
C VAL A 31 17.59 -2.85 -3.48
N PHE A 32 18.25 -3.85 -4.05
CA PHE A 32 19.68 -3.81 -4.29
C PHE A 32 20.09 -2.63 -5.18
N LEU A 33 19.36 -2.40 -6.27
CA LEU A 33 19.60 -1.27 -7.15
C LEU A 33 19.33 0.08 -6.46
N ASP A 34 18.24 0.18 -5.69
CA ASP A 34 17.89 1.39 -4.93
C ASP A 34 19.00 1.79 -3.95
N VAL A 35 19.60 0.81 -3.26
CA VAL A 35 20.70 1.06 -2.32
C VAL A 35 22.04 1.34 -3.03
N TYR A 36 22.21 0.85 -4.25
CA TYR A 36 23.43 1.11 -5.05
C TYR A 36 23.44 2.50 -5.68
N ILE A 37 22.32 3.11 -5.99
CA ILE A 37 22.21 4.44 -6.62
C ILE A 37 22.99 5.54 -5.86
N PRO A 38 22.90 5.69 -4.53
CA PRO A 38 23.68 6.68 -3.78
C PRO A 38 25.21 6.52 -3.93
N THR A 39 25.70 5.29 -4.08
CA THR A 39 27.14 5.06 -4.27
C THR A 39 27.63 5.55 -5.63
N VAL A 40 26.78 5.48 -6.66
CA VAL A 40 27.08 6.06 -7.97
C VAL A 40 27.11 7.58 -7.88
N ILE A 41 26.18 8.20 -7.15
CA ILE A 41 26.17 9.66 -6.92
C ILE A 41 27.44 10.09 -6.18
N SER A 42 27.83 9.39 -5.11
CA SER A 42 29.08 9.65 -4.38
C SER A 42 30.29 9.62 -5.35
N SER A 43 30.36 8.60 -6.22
CA SER A 43 31.47 8.50 -7.21
C SER A 43 31.47 9.62 -8.25
N ILE A 44 30.38 10.34 -8.45
CA ILE A 44 30.32 11.53 -9.31
C ILE A 44 30.83 12.77 -8.54
N ILE A 45 30.44 12.87 -7.27
CA ILE A 45 30.83 14.00 -6.40
C ILE A 45 32.30 13.95 -6.04
N ASP A 46 32.84 12.74 -5.78
CA ASP A 46 34.23 12.50 -5.38
C ASP A 46 35.18 12.52 -6.58
N ALA A 47 34.67 12.66 -7.83
CA ALA A 47 35.48 12.74 -9.02
C ALA A 47 36.32 14.03 -8.98
N ASP A 48 37.63 13.87 -8.84
CA ASP A 48 38.57 14.98 -8.82
C ASP A 48 38.45 15.82 -10.10
N LEU A 49 38.14 17.11 -9.93
CA LEU A 49 38.00 18.12 -10.99
C LEU A 49 39.30 18.46 -11.69
N VAL A 50 40.40 17.77 -11.35
CA VAL A 50 41.78 18.17 -11.68
C VAL A 50 42.23 17.81 -13.12
N ASN A 51 41.56 16.85 -13.80
CA ASN A 51 41.90 16.46 -15.17
C ASN A 51 40.82 16.87 -16.17
N MET A 52 40.90 18.09 -16.69
CA MET A 52 39.89 18.69 -17.56
C MET A 52 39.72 18.03 -18.94
N ASP A 53 40.72 17.36 -19.50
CA ASP A 53 40.67 16.87 -20.88
C ASP A 53 39.67 15.73 -21.13
N ASN A 54 39.30 14.95 -20.10
CA ASN A 54 38.30 13.86 -20.18
C ASN A 54 37.10 14.02 -19.25
N PHE A 55 36.97 15.16 -18.56
CA PHE A 55 35.98 15.40 -17.54
C PHE A 55 34.54 15.27 -18.06
N TYR A 56 34.25 15.89 -19.21
CA TYR A 56 32.89 15.80 -19.81
C TYR A 56 32.51 14.38 -20.20
N SER A 57 33.43 13.62 -20.78
CA SER A 57 33.18 12.23 -21.18
C SER A 57 32.94 11.32 -19.95
N PHE A 58 33.73 11.52 -18.89
CA PHE A 58 33.58 10.79 -17.64
C PHE A 58 32.23 11.07 -16.97
N ILE A 59 31.85 12.34 -16.79
CA ILE A 59 30.57 12.72 -16.21
C ILE A 59 29.42 12.20 -17.06
N LEU A 60 29.46 12.36 -18.37
CA LEU A 60 28.43 11.95 -19.28
C LEU A 60 28.17 10.42 -19.15
N ASN A 61 29.23 9.62 -19.12
CA ASN A 61 29.13 8.18 -18.93
C ASN A 61 28.52 7.81 -17.56
N LYS A 62 28.92 8.50 -16.49
CA LYS A 62 28.36 8.27 -15.14
C LYS A 62 26.91 8.68 -15.06
N VAL A 63 26.52 9.79 -15.66
CA VAL A 63 25.11 10.25 -15.71
C VAL A 63 24.27 9.30 -16.54
N LEU A 64 24.75 8.83 -17.69
CA LEU A 64 24.05 7.81 -18.48
C LEU A 64 23.86 6.50 -17.70
N PHE A 65 24.90 6.07 -17.00
CA PHE A 65 24.83 4.89 -16.15
C PHE A 65 23.83 5.06 -15.01
N TYR A 66 23.81 6.22 -14.35
CA TYR A 66 22.82 6.58 -13.34
C TYR A 66 21.38 6.55 -13.89
N LEU A 67 21.18 7.13 -15.07
CA LEU A 67 19.87 7.10 -15.75
C LEU A 67 19.44 5.67 -16.08
N ALA A 68 20.35 4.85 -16.59
CA ALA A 68 20.07 3.45 -16.89
C ALA A 68 19.67 2.65 -15.63
N LEU A 69 20.36 2.88 -14.50
CA LEU A 69 20.00 2.27 -13.22
C LEU A 69 18.60 2.69 -12.75
N ASN A 70 18.27 3.98 -12.83
CA ASN A 70 16.93 4.45 -12.46
C ASN A 70 15.85 3.84 -13.36
N LEU A 71 16.08 3.75 -14.66
CA LEU A 71 15.15 3.06 -15.58
C LEU A 71 14.98 1.59 -15.22
N ALA A 72 16.06 0.91 -14.85
CA ALA A 72 15.99 -0.48 -14.37
C ALA A 72 15.15 -0.59 -13.08
N VAL A 73 15.34 0.30 -12.10
CA VAL A 73 14.52 0.35 -10.86
C VAL A 73 13.05 0.56 -11.18
N VAL A 74 12.71 1.47 -12.09
CA VAL A 74 11.32 1.69 -12.53
C VAL A 74 10.76 0.44 -13.19
N GLY A 75 11.53 -0.21 -14.06
CA GLY A 75 11.14 -1.47 -14.71
C GLY A 75 10.85 -2.59 -13.69
N PHE A 76 11.76 -2.81 -12.74
CA PHE A 76 11.54 -3.80 -11.67
C PHE A 76 10.35 -3.43 -10.78
N THR A 77 10.18 -2.15 -10.45
CA THR A 77 9.03 -1.66 -9.67
C THR A 77 7.71 -1.98 -10.37
N PHE A 78 7.64 -1.77 -11.67
CA PHE A 78 6.47 -2.07 -12.48
C PHE A 78 6.13 -3.58 -12.46
N VAL A 79 7.13 -4.44 -12.68
CA VAL A 79 6.97 -5.90 -12.62
C VAL A 79 6.50 -6.36 -11.24
N VAL A 80 7.11 -5.85 -10.17
CA VAL A 80 6.74 -6.16 -8.77
C VAL A 80 5.29 -5.78 -8.51
N ARG A 81 4.90 -4.55 -8.87
CA ARG A 81 3.53 -4.06 -8.66
C ARG A 81 2.49 -4.89 -9.41
N ILE A 82 2.75 -5.23 -10.67
CA ILE A 82 1.84 -6.08 -11.46
C ILE A 82 1.72 -7.46 -10.82
N THR A 83 2.83 -8.08 -10.44
CA THR A 83 2.86 -9.43 -9.86
C THR A 83 2.07 -9.48 -8.55
N PHE A 84 2.34 -8.57 -7.61
CA PHE A 84 1.65 -8.54 -6.33
C PHE A 84 0.20 -8.08 -6.43
N ASN A 85 -0.11 -7.17 -7.36
CA ASN A 85 -1.49 -6.81 -7.64
C ASN A 85 -2.29 -8.01 -8.18
N LYS A 86 -1.70 -8.81 -9.07
CA LYS A 86 -2.32 -10.03 -9.59
C LYS A 86 -2.61 -11.04 -8.48
N ILE A 87 -1.66 -11.24 -7.55
CA ILE A 87 -1.86 -12.10 -6.37
C ILE A 87 -3.03 -11.60 -5.54
N SER A 88 -3.06 -10.31 -5.21
CA SER A 88 -4.10 -9.69 -4.38
C SER A 88 -5.48 -9.80 -5.04
N CYS A 89 -5.56 -9.60 -6.35
CA CYS A 89 -6.81 -9.78 -7.11
C CYS A 89 -7.26 -11.25 -7.12
N ASN A 90 -6.36 -12.21 -7.33
CA ASN A 90 -6.67 -13.64 -7.32
C ASN A 90 -7.21 -14.08 -5.95
N ILE A 91 -6.58 -13.61 -4.86
CA ILE A 91 -7.04 -13.91 -3.50
C ILE A 91 -8.42 -13.30 -3.24
N ALA A 92 -8.62 -12.03 -3.61
CA ALA A 92 -9.93 -11.38 -3.47
C ALA A 92 -11.01 -12.12 -4.24
N TYR A 93 -10.75 -12.52 -5.49
CA TYR A 93 -11.66 -13.31 -6.30
C TYR A 93 -12.02 -14.66 -5.65
N LYS A 94 -11.02 -15.41 -5.15
CA LYS A 94 -11.25 -16.68 -4.45
C LYS A 94 -12.12 -16.51 -3.20
N ILE A 95 -11.88 -15.45 -2.44
CA ILE A 95 -12.68 -15.12 -1.25
C ILE A 95 -14.11 -14.77 -1.66
N GLN A 96 -14.29 -13.91 -2.67
CA GLN A 96 -15.60 -13.55 -3.20
C GLN A 96 -16.37 -14.79 -3.64
N PHE A 97 -15.75 -15.64 -4.41
CA PHE A 97 -16.38 -16.88 -4.90
C PHE A 97 -16.79 -17.81 -3.76
N SER A 98 -15.94 -17.96 -2.74
CA SER A 98 -16.26 -18.78 -1.57
C SER A 98 -17.42 -18.21 -0.74
N LEU A 99 -17.52 -16.87 -0.65
CA LEU A 99 -18.62 -16.19 0.03
C LEU A 99 -19.93 -16.35 -0.73
N ILE A 100 -19.94 -16.15 -2.06
CA ILE A 100 -21.13 -16.36 -2.90
C ILE A 100 -21.65 -17.78 -2.73
N ARG A 101 -20.76 -18.77 -2.80
CA ARG A 101 -21.12 -20.19 -2.63
C ARG A 101 -21.75 -20.47 -1.25
N ARG A 102 -21.25 -19.82 -0.22
CA ARG A 102 -21.86 -19.92 1.13
C ARG A 102 -23.22 -19.22 1.20
N MET A 103 -23.37 -18.05 0.58
CA MET A 103 -24.64 -17.33 0.56
C MET A 103 -25.74 -18.15 -0.11
N GLN A 104 -25.42 -18.88 -1.19
CA GLN A 104 -26.36 -19.78 -1.87
C GLN A 104 -26.89 -20.92 -0.97
N SER A 105 -26.18 -21.25 0.11
CA SER A 105 -26.62 -22.27 1.09
C SER A 105 -27.50 -21.71 2.22
N PHE A 106 -27.74 -20.38 2.26
CA PHE A 106 -28.61 -19.79 3.29
C PHE A 106 -30.07 -19.94 2.94
N LYS A 107 -30.93 -20.07 3.97
CA LYS A 107 -32.38 -20.14 3.81
C LYS A 107 -32.92 -18.79 3.32
N MET A 108 -34.01 -18.86 2.52
CA MET A 108 -34.64 -17.65 1.94
C MET A 108 -35.03 -16.62 2.99
N GLN A 109 -35.48 -17.06 4.19
CA GLN A 109 -35.82 -16.21 5.34
C GLN A 109 -34.66 -15.22 5.73
N TYR A 110 -33.41 -15.59 5.48
CA TYR A 110 -32.27 -14.71 5.77
C TYR A 110 -32.21 -13.49 4.82
N PHE A 111 -32.63 -13.69 3.58
CA PHE A 111 -32.67 -12.62 2.58
C PHE A 111 -33.86 -11.70 2.77
N ASP A 112 -34.99 -12.22 3.27
CA ASP A 112 -36.18 -11.41 3.57
C ASP A 112 -35.97 -10.48 4.77
N SER A 113 -35.12 -10.88 5.73
CA SER A 113 -34.82 -10.11 6.94
C SER A 113 -33.66 -9.12 6.77
N SER A 114 -32.86 -9.25 5.71
CA SER A 114 -31.68 -8.42 5.45
C SER A 114 -31.87 -7.62 4.18
N TYR A 115 -31.64 -6.30 4.24
CA TYR A 115 -31.62 -5.48 3.02
C TYR A 115 -30.56 -6.05 2.06
N ALA A 116 -30.98 -6.57 0.92
CA ALA A 116 -30.09 -7.16 -0.10
C ALA A 116 -28.95 -6.20 -0.49
N GLY A 117 -29.24 -4.89 -0.51
CA GLY A 117 -28.23 -3.86 -0.77
C GLY A 117 -27.14 -3.75 0.29
N ASP A 118 -27.45 -3.92 1.58
CA ASP A 118 -26.45 -3.91 2.65
C ASP A 118 -25.51 -5.14 2.55
N LEU A 119 -26.06 -6.30 2.22
CA LEU A 119 -25.29 -7.52 1.99
C LEU A 119 -24.33 -7.36 0.81
N VAL A 120 -24.79 -6.81 -0.31
CA VAL A 120 -23.96 -6.56 -1.50
C VAL A 120 -22.89 -5.52 -1.20
N SER A 121 -23.24 -4.44 -0.51
CA SER A 121 -22.30 -3.40 -0.11
C SER A 121 -21.20 -3.93 0.79
N ARG A 122 -21.52 -4.67 1.83
CA ARG A 122 -20.53 -5.32 2.71
C ARG A 122 -19.67 -6.30 1.96
N PHE A 123 -20.27 -7.11 1.10
CA PHE A 123 -19.55 -8.08 0.29
C PHE A 123 -18.49 -7.43 -0.61
N THR A 124 -18.84 -6.34 -1.31
CA THR A 124 -17.91 -5.64 -2.20
C THR A 124 -16.87 -4.84 -1.42
N THR A 125 -17.29 -4.10 -0.40
CA THR A 125 -16.39 -3.24 0.40
C THR A 125 -15.40 -4.07 1.21
N ASP A 126 -15.86 -5.10 1.91
CA ASP A 126 -14.98 -5.95 2.73
C ASP A 126 -13.96 -6.70 1.87
N THR A 127 -14.36 -7.18 0.69
CA THR A 127 -13.44 -7.87 -0.20
C THR A 127 -12.40 -6.93 -0.82
N ASN A 128 -12.80 -5.70 -1.17
CA ASN A 128 -11.86 -4.69 -1.62
C ASN A 128 -10.86 -4.32 -0.52
N THR A 129 -11.32 -4.17 0.72
CA THR A 129 -10.44 -3.94 1.87
C THR A 129 -9.43 -5.08 2.07
N ILE A 130 -9.85 -6.33 1.88
CA ILE A 130 -8.95 -7.49 1.93
C ILE A 130 -7.93 -7.43 0.78
N LYS A 131 -8.36 -7.08 -0.43
CA LYS A 131 -7.46 -6.89 -1.58
C LYS A 131 -6.40 -5.83 -1.29
N GLU A 132 -6.80 -4.65 -0.81
CA GLU A 132 -5.90 -3.56 -0.43
C GLU A 132 -4.92 -3.98 0.67
N LEU A 133 -5.39 -4.74 1.66
CA LEU A 133 -4.54 -5.27 2.72
C LEU A 133 -3.42 -6.16 2.15
N TYR A 134 -3.74 -7.07 1.24
CA TYR A 134 -2.72 -7.90 0.59
C TYR A 134 -1.78 -7.09 -0.29
N GLN A 135 -2.28 -6.09 -1.01
CA GLN A 135 -1.45 -5.19 -1.79
C GLN A 135 -0.44 -4.45 -0.91
N THR A 136 -0.89 -3.86 0.20
CA THR A 136 -0.03 -3.14 1.14
C THR A 136 0.98 -4.08 1.81
N LEU A 137 0.56 -5.26 2.24
CA LEU A 137 1.47 -6.23 2.85
C LEU A 137 2.57 -6.70 1.90
N LEU A 138 2.23 -7.00 0.66
CA LEU A 138 3.17 -7.54 -0.32
C LEU A 138 4.05 -6.46 -0.96
N ASN A 139 3.46 -5.33 -1.37
CA ASN A 139 4.23 -4.27 -2.03
C ASN A 139 5.02 -3.41 -1.04
N ASP A 140 4.38 -3.00 0.05
CA ASP A 140 4.95 -1.96 0.90
C ASP A 140 5.72 -2.55 2.08
N LEU A 141 5.12 -3.48 2.82
CA LEU A 141 5.75 -4.03 4.02
C LEU A 141 6.96 -4.91 3.68
N LEU A 142 6.86 -5.76 2.66
CA LEU A 142 7.97 -6.61 2.22
C LEU A 142 9.13 -5.75 1.68
N ALA A 143 8.84 -4.77 0.83
CA ALA A 143 9.84 -3.83 0.32
C ALA A 143 10.47 -3.00 1.45
N PHE A 144 9.66 -2.53 2.43
CA PHE A 144 10.15 -1.77 3.57
C PHE A 144 11.13 -2.57 4.43
N VAL A 145 10.79 -3.81 4.76
CA VAL A 145 11.68 -4.68 5.58
C VAL A 145 12.99 -4.95 4.87
N LEU A 146 12.95 -5.23 3.56
CA LEU A 146 14.15 -5.47 2.75
C LEU A 146 15.01 -4.20 2.62
N ASN A 147 14.39 -3.05 2.33
CA ASN A 147 15.09 -1.76 2.24
C ASN A 147 15.76 -1.40 3.58
N LEU A 148 15.01 -1.51 4.69
CA LEU A 148 15.55 -1.23 6.02
C LEU A 148 16.74 -2.13 6.34
N GLY A 149 16.60 -3.44 6.12
CA GLY A 149 17.67 -4.40 6.39
C GLY A 149 18.92 -4.13 5.57
N MET A 150 18.75 -3.84 4.27
CA MET A 150 19.87 -3.57 3.36
C MET A 150 20.56 -2.24 3.69
N MET A 151 19.76 -1.19 3.97
CA MET A 151 20.30 0.11 4.37
C MET A 151 21.10 0.03 5.67
N LEU A 152 20.58 -0.66 6.69
CA LEU A 152 21.31 -0.86 7.95
C LEU A 152 22.60 -1.64 7.72
N THR A 153 22.59 -2.65 6.85
CA THR A 153 23.78 -3.44 6.51
C THR A 153 24.84 -2.56 5.84
N VAL A 154 24.47 -1.75 4.85
CA VAL A 154 25.40 -0.83 4.18
C VAL A 154 25.94 0.22 5.16
N MET A 155 25.10 0.79 6.01
CA MET A 155 25.54 1.74 7.04
C MET A 155 26.54 1.13 8.01
N PHE A 156 26.35 -0.13 8.38
CA PHE A 156 27.31 -0.84 9.25
C PHE A 156 28.70 -0.93 8.63
N PHE A 157 28.79 -1.21 7.33
CA PHE A 157 30.07 -1.30 6.60
C PHE A 157 30.74 0.05 6.37
N ILE A 158 29.95 1.13 6.18
CA ILE A 158 30.51 2.47 5.96
C ILE A 158 30.96 3.09 7.28
N SER A 159 30.10 3.10 8.29
CA SER A 159 30.43 3.68 9.60
C SER A 159 29.47 3.15 10.70
N PRO A 160 30.01 2.37 11.68
CA PRO A 160 29.20 1.90 12.81
C PRO A 160 28.62 3.02 13.67
N TYR A 161 29.26 4.19 13.70
CA TYR A 161 28.77 5.36 14.46
C TYR A 161 27.49 5.92 13.86
N LEU A 162 27.39 5.98 12.52
CA LEU A 162 26.16 6.39 11.84
C LEU A 162 25.02 5.42 12.11
N LEU A 163 25.30 4.14 12.12
CA LEU A 163 24.30 3.12 12.48
C LEU A 163 23.76 3.31 13.90
N LEU A 164 24.61 3.62 14.89
CA LEU A 164 24.17 3.92 16.26
C LEU A 164 23.21 5.11 16.31
N ILE A 165 23.50 6.19 15.57
CA ILE A 165 22.63 7.38 15.50
C ILE A 165 21.25 6.99 14.94
N VAL A 166 21.21 6.21 13.87
CA VAL A 166 19.96 5.74 13.26
C VAL A 166 19.18 4.82 14.19
N LEU A 167 19.85 3.92 14.91
CA LEU A 167 19.21 3.03 15.88
C LEU A 167 18.56 3.79 17.04
N VAL A 168 19.14 4.91 17.48
CA VAL A 168 18.51 5.78 18.48
C VAL A 168 17.36 6.59 17.89
N TYR A 169 17.49 7.01 16.63
CA TYR A 169 16.46 7.79 15.94
C TYR A 169 15.17 6.99 15.67
N LEU A 170 15.27 5.70 15.32
CA LEU A 170 14.11 4.85 15.02
C LEU A 170 13.09 4.76 16.18
N PRO A 171 13.46 4.42 17.42
CA PRO A 171 12.50 4.40 18.52
C PRO A 171 11.95 5.78 18.86
N LEU A 172 12.74 6.85 18.72
CA LEU A 172 12.27 8.23 18.90
C LEU A 172 11.14 8.54 17.89
N MET A 173 11.34 8.24 16.62
CA MET A 173 10.31 8.41 15.58
C MET A 173 9.07 7.56 15.84
N TYR A 174 9.23 6.33 16.34
CA TYR A 174 8.11 5.47 16.71
C TYR A 174 7.25 6.10 17.80
N VAL A 175 7.86 6.63 18.87
CA VAL A 175 7.16 7.31 19.96
C VAL A 175 6.40 8.54 19.46
N ILE A 176 7.07 9.38 18.66
CA ILE A 176 6.47 10.58 18.07
C ILE A 176 5.26 10.20 17.19
N THR A 177 5.45 9.23 16.28
CA THR A 177 4.39 8.80 15.35
C THR A 177 3.20 8.20 16.11
N THR A 178 3.44 7.43 17.16
CA THR A 178 2.36 6.84 17.98
C THR A 178 1.58 7.92 18.72
N TYR A 179 2.27 8.90 19.31
CA TYR A 179 1.63 10.00 20.03
C TYR A 179 0.76 10.86 19.10
N TYR A 180 1.31 11.30 17.99
CA TYR A 180 0.55 12.10 17.01
C TYR A 180 -0.54 11.28 16.29
N GLY A 181 -0.31 10.00 16.04
CA GLY A 181 -1.29 9.09 15.43
C GLY A 181 -2.54 8.91 16.27
N GLN A 182 -2.40 8.82 17.61
CA GLN A 182 -3.55 8.77 18.52
C GLN A 182 -4.35 10.08 18.45
N LYS A 183 -3.68 11.23 18.52
CA LYS A 183 -4.32 12.55 18.42
C LYS A 183 -5.02 12.76 17.09
N LEU A 184 -4.39 12.32 15.99
CA LEU A 184 -4.98 12.36 14.65
C LEU A 184 -6.24 11.49 14.55
N THR A 185 -6.24 10.34 15.21
CA THR A 185 -7.41 9.44 15.24
C THR A 185 -8.60 10.08 15.97
N GLU A 186 -8.36 10.81 17.05
CA GLU A 186 -9.42 11.54 17.76
C GLU A 186 -10.01 12.68 16.92
N VAL A 187 -9.15 13.44 16.25
CA VAL A 187 -9.58 14.51 15.33
C VAL A 187 -10.39 13.92 14.16
N THR A 188 -9.91 12.82 13.58
CA THR A 188 -10.60 12.13 12.47
C THR A 188 -11.98 11.62 12.90
N LYS A 189 -12.13 11.10 14.13
CA LYS A 189 -13.44 10.70 14.66
C LYS A 189 -14.40 11.88 14.75
N THR A 190 -13.91 13.04 15.19
CA THR A 190 -14.69 14.28 15.28
C THR A 190 -15.12 14.76 13.90
N ILE A 191 -14.22 14.75 12.93
CA ILE A 191 -14.52 15.11 11.53
C ILE A 191 -15.61 14.18 10.97
N ARG A 192 -15.46 12.86 11.11
CA ARG A 192 -16.47 11.89 10.64
C ARG A 192 -17.85 12.09 11.28
N LYS A 193 -17.89 12.50 12.55
CA LYS A 193 -19.15 12.83 13.21
C LYS A 193 -19.80 14.06 12.57
N HIS A 194 -19.04 15.09 12.27
CA HIS A 194 -19.54 16.29 11.57
C HIS A 194 -19.96 15.99 10.12
N GLU A 195 -19.19 15.17 9.39
CA GLU A 195 -19.56 14.70 8.06
C GLU A 195 -20.90 13.92 8.08
N GLY A 196 -21.11 13.09 9.08
CA GLY A 196 -22.38 12.37 9.27
C GLY A 196 -23.55 13.33 9.49
N ILE A 197 -23.40 14.37 10.32
CA ILE A 197 -24.39 15.40 10.56
C ILE A 197 -24.67 16.18 9.26
N THR A 198 -23.64 16.59 8.56
CA THR A 198 -23.73 17.32 7.29
C THR A 198 -24.47 16.50 6.23
N SER A 199 -24.13 15.20 6.11
CA SER A 199 -24.80 14.27 5.20
C SER A 199 -26.29 14.09 5.55
N SER A 200 -26.67 14.06 6.86
CA SER A 200 -28.08 14.00 7.26
C SER A 200 -28.84 15.27 6.86
N ILE A 201 -28.25 16.45 7.04
CA ILE A 201 -28.84 17.73 6.65
C ILE A 201 -29.03 17.79 5.12
N TYR A 202 -28.03 17.36 4.32
CA TYR A 202 -28.19 17.29 2.87
C TYR A 202 -29.33 16.35 2.45
N ASN A 203 -29.44 15.17 3.05
CA ASN A 203 -30.51 14.23 2.75
C ASN A 203 -31.89 14.78 3.11
N GLU A 204 -31.99 15.50 4.21
CA GLU A 204 -33.23 16.14 4.65
C GLU A 204 -33.64 17.31 3.70
N THR A 205 -32.67 18.12 3.31
CA THR A 205 -32.87 19.21 2.34
C THR A 205 -33.31 18.68 0.98
N ILE A 206 -32.66 17.62 0.47
CA ILE A 206 -33.06 17.00 -0.80
C ILE A 206 -34.49 16.42 -0.71
N LYS A 207 -34.83 15.75 0.38
CA LYS A 207 -36.18 15.21 0.59
C LYS A 207 -37.23 16.32 0.66
N SER A 208 -36.94 17.42 1.35
CA SER A 208 -37.87 18.57 1.42
C SER A 208 -38.06 19.25 0.09
N LEU A 209 -37.01 19.43 -0.70
CA LEU A 209 -37.07 19.93 -2.08
C LEU A 209 -37.93 19.02 -2.98
N PHE A 210 -37.71 17.71 -2.89
CA PHE A 210 -38.49 16.75 -3.68
C PHE A 210 -39.97 16.78 -3.31
N SER A 211 -40.27 16.87 -2.01
CA SER A 211 -41.65 17.02 -1.51
C SER A 211 -42.29 18.31 -2.01
N PHE A 212 -41.54 19.42 -2.02
CA PHE A 212 -42.03 20.72 -2.55
C PHE A 212 -42.32 20.66 -4.05
N PHE A 213 -41.46 20.02 -4.84
CA PHE A 213 -41.71 19.83 -6.29
C PHE A 213 -42.92 18.90 -6.55
N CYS A 214 -43.10 17.84 -5.77
CA CYS A 214 -44.27 17.00 -5.91
C CYS A 214 -45.58 17.75 -5.63
N VAL A 215 -45.61 18.62 -4.59
CA VAL A 215 -46.80 19.45 -4.28
C VAL A 215 -47.07 20.45 -5.38
N LEU A 216 -46.04 21.12 -5.93
CA LEU A 216 -46.20 22.06 -7.08
C LEU A 216 -46.72 21.36 -8.35
N TRP A 217 -46.30 20.12 -8.59
CA TRP A 217 -46.74 19.34 -9.76
C TRP A 217 -48.18 18.84 -9.62
N PHE A 218 -48.69 18.70 -8.39
CA PHE A 218 -50.10 18.30 -8.13
C PHE A 218 -51.09 19.47 -8.14
N ILE A 219 -50.63 20.73 -8.07
CA ILE A 219 -51.45 21.94 -8.06
C ILE A 219 -51.61 22.54 -9.46
N ASN A 220 -50.81 22.14 -10.44
CA ASN A 220 -50.87 22.52 -11.84
C ASN A 220 -51.49 21.40 -12.70
#